data_aa0bdee766f2f24af1c3d2a02861c92f
#
_entry.id   aa0bdee766f2f24af1c3d2a02861c92f
#
_cell.length_a   1.000
_cell.length_b   1.000
_cell.length_c   1.000
_cell.angle_alpha   90.00
_cell.angle_beta   90.00
_cell.angle_gamma   90.00
#
_symmetry.space_group_name_H-M   'P 1'
#
loop_
_entity.id
_entity.type
_entity.pdbx_description
1 polymer ?
#
loop_
_entity_poly.entity_id
_entity_poly.type
_entity_poly.pdbx_seq_one_letter_code
_entity_poly.pdbx_strand_id
1 'polypeptide(L)'
;MKKLLLLTMMAIAVIAFSSCEKEPAANNPAGPGTPEIPTTMDILHTSWQGVYSGTVVHPQAGTIPCVLTWTLDFVDETNVSILLEIVTGGQAQQPQEMTCTYTYDGHKGEIISEEDGEVQHDVFEIDPVNRTFSIDLRITTGFSQENPQVVGGPTTFHQIRK
;
A
#
# COMPACT_ATOMS: atom_id res chain seq x y z
N MET A 1 -25.60 -10.71 -36.75
CA MET A 1 -26.69 -9.79 -37.15
C MET A 1 -27.18 -9.04 -35.93
N LYS A 2 -27.28 -7.73 -36.09
CA LYS A 2 -27.93 -6.70 -35.25
C LYS A 2 -27.25 -6.26 -33.99
N LYS A 3 -26.57 -5.13 -34.15
CA LYS A 3 -26.23 -4.07 -33.23
C LYS A 3 -27.45 -3.63 -32.40
N LEU A 4 -27.25 -3.35 -31.10
CA LEU A 4 -28.09 -2.36 -30.43
C LEU A 4 -27.20 -1.46 -29.58
N LEU A 5 -27.04 -0.28 -30.12
CA LEU A 5 -26.50 0.93 -29.50
C LEU A 5 -27.54 1.41 -28.48
N LEU A 6 -27.21 1.61 -27.23
CA LEU A 6 -28.03 2.43 -26.33
C LEU A 6 -27.16 3.51 -25.67
N LEU A 7 -27.31 4.67 -26.28
CA LEU A 7 -26.89 5.97 -25.78
C LEU A 7 -27.84 6.35 -24.63
N THR A 8 -27.34 6.64 -23.45
CA THR A 8 -28.12 7.39 -22.45
C THR A 8 -27.28 8.48 -21.80
N MET A 9 -27.77 9.65 -22.07
CA MET A 9 -27.39 11.00 -21.69
C MET A 9 -27.07 11.21 -20.21
N MET A 10 -25.99 11.95 -20.02
CA MET A 10 -25.80 13.16 -19.22
C MET A 10 -26.93 13.55 -18.25
N ALA A 11 -26.57 13.66 -16.99
CA ALA A 11 -27.17 14.61 -16.08
C ALA A 11 -26.05 15.37 -15.33
N ILE A 12 -25.81 16.60 -15.75
CA ILE A 12 -24.94 17.57 -15.08
C ILE A 12 -25.72 18.11 -13.89
N ALA A 13 -25.33 17.75 -12.65
CA ALA A 13 -25.82 18.42 -11.46
C ALA A 13 -24.87 19.57 -11.11
N VAL A 14 -25.28 20.78 -11.42
CA VAL A 14 -24.67 22.02 -10.95
C VAL A 14 -25.01 22.18 -9.48
N ILE A 15 -24.08 21.97 -8.58
CA ILE A 15 -24.24 22.30 -7.16
C ILE A 15 -23.71 23.72 -6.96
N ALA A 16 -24.66 24.62 -6.66
CA ALA A 16 -24.40 25.99 -6.31
C ALA A 16 -23.60 26.08 -5.00
N PHE A 17 -22.47 26.76 -5.05
CA PHE A 17 -21.73 27.16 -3.86
C PHE A 17 -22.52 28.18 -3.07
N SER A 18 -23.02 27.77 -1.91
CA SER A 18 -23.55 28.71 -0.92
C SER A 18 -22.38 29.35 -0.20
N SER A 19 -22.23 30.66 -0.42
CA SER A 19 -21.30 31.52 0.29
C SER A 19 -21.69 31.57 1.75
N CYS A 20 -20.85 31.02 2.64
CA CYS A 20 -20.98 31.26 4.08
C CYS A 20 -20.25 32.53 4.46
N GLU A 21 -21.03 33.48 4.98
CA GLU A 21 -20.56 34.75 5.53
C GLU A 21 -19.59 34.53 6.69
N LYS A 22 -18.55 35.32 6.69
CA LYS A 22 -17.53 35.39 7.70
C LYS A 22 -18.08 36.07 8.95
N GLU A 23 -18.31 35.34 10.03
CA GLU A 23 -18.54 35.96 11.34
C GLU A 23 -17.25 36.58 11.88
N PRO A 24 -17.30 37.76 12.56
CA PRO A 24 -16.12 38.42 13.10
C PRO A 24 -15.57 37.62 14.29
N ALA A 25 -14.27 37.36 14.25
CA ALA A 25 -13.50 36.66 15.27
C ALA A 25 -13.66 37.31 16.63
N ALA A 26 -14.26 36.62 17.61
CA ALA A 26 -14.11 36.89 19.00
C ALA A 26 -12.67 36.57 19.42
N ASN A 27 -11.94 37.61 19.91
CA ASN A 27 -10.61 37.47 20.51
C ASN A 27 -10.72 36.58 21.77
N ASN A 28 -10.44 35.31 21.63
CA ASN A 28 -10.18 34.42 22.75
C ASN A 28 -8.66 34.30 22.90
N PRO A 29 -8.05 34.59 24.07
CA PRO A 29 -6.61 34.43 24.25
C PRO A 29 -6.29 32.95 24.14
N ALA A 30 -5.43 32.61 23.17
CA ALA A 30 -4.93 31.26 22.96
C ALA A 30 -4.32 30.71 24.26
N GLY A 31 -5.00 29.73 24.84
CA GLY A 31 -4.37 28.84 25.81
C GLY A 31 -3.22 28.07 25.16
N PRO A 32 -2.29 27.47 25.94
CA PRO A 32 -1.18 26.71 25.37
C PRO A 32 -1.75 25.65 24.44
N GLY A 33 -1.50 25.81 23.13
CA GLY A 33 -2.08 24.98 22.08
C GLY A 33 -1.76 23.51 22.34
N THR A 34 -2.81 22.71 22.41
CA THR A 34 -2.66 21.26 22.29
C THR A 34 -1.90 21.01 20.99
N PRO A 35 -0.78 20.26 20.99
CA PRO A 35 -0.05 19.97 19.77
C PRO A 35 -1.01 19.34 18.77
N GLU A 36 -1.18 19.97 17.60
CA GLU A 36 -1.98 19.39 16.53
C GLU A 36 -1.33 18.07 16.11
N ILE A 37 -2.08 16.98 16.23
CA ILE A 37 -1.66 15.68 15.74
C ILE A 37 -1.70 15.77 14.20
N PRO A 38 -0.57 15.52 13.52
CA PRO A 38 -0.56 15.55 12.07
C PRO A 38 -1.55 14.51 11.53
N THR A 39 -2.44 14.94 10.65
CA THR A 39 -3.45 14.08 10.00
C THR A 39 -3.01 13.59 8.63
N THR A 40 -1.96 14.20 8.08
CA THR A 40 -1.39 13.85 6.77
C THR A 40 0.12 13.70 6.89
N MET A 41 0.71 12.93 5.99
CA MET A 41 2.15 12.70 5.92
C MET A 41 2.59 12.69 4.46
N ASP A 42 3.71 13.36 4.15
CA ASP A 42 4.38 13.20 2.87
C ASP A 42 5.20 11.90 2.88
N ILE A 43 5.00 11.06 1.86
CA ILE A 43 5.70 9.79 1.71
C ILE A 43 6.76 9.81 0.61
N LEU A 44 6.83 10.89 -0.16
CA LEU A 44 7.79 11.01 -1.25
C LEU A 44 9.24 10.89 -0.73
N HIS A 45 10.06 10.12 -1.42
CA HIS A 45 11.45 9.79 -1.05
C HIS A 45 11.62 9.09 0.31
N THR A 46 10.56 8.48 0.82
CA THR A 46 10.61 7.67 2.05
C THR A 46 10.76 6.19 1.75
N SER A 47 11.34 5.46 2.71
CA SER A 47 11.46 3.99 2.66
C SER A 47 10.76 3.35 3.83
N TRP A 48 10.10 2.24 3.58
CA TRP A 48 9.29 1.51 4.53
C TRP A 48 9.61 0.04 4.49
N GLN A 49 9.66 -0.63 5.64
CA GLN A 49 9.94 -2.05 5.72
C GLN A 49 8.86 -2.78 6.53
N GLY A 50 8.42 -3.90 6.01
CA GLY A 50 7.50 -4.82 6.65
C GLY A 50 8.04 -6.24 6.61
N VAL A 51 7.78 -7.01 7.65
CA VAL A 51 8.21 -8.41 7.77
C VAL A 51 7.00 -9.29 8.03
N TYR A 52 6.83 -10.30 7.18
CA TYR A 52 5.87 -11.36 7.37
C TYR A 52 6.60 -12.66 7.74
N SER A 53 6.10 -13.37 8.74
CA SER A 53 6.61 -14.68 9.14
C SER A 53 5.50 -15.73 9.03
N GLY A 54 5.76 -16.77 8.28
CA GLY A 54 4.82 -17.86 8.02
C GLY A 54 5.53 -19.17 7.77
N THR A 55 4.85 -20.08 7.08
CA THR A 55 5.39 -21.39 6.73
C THR A 55 5.03 -21.76 5.30
N VAL A 56 5.86 -22.60 4.69
CA VAL A 56 5.63 -23.23 3.39
C VAL A 56 5.80 -24.74 3.49
N VAL A 57 5.13 -25.48 2.64
CA VAL A 57 5.24 -26.94 2.58
C VAL A 57 6.29 -27.33 1.55
N HIS A 58 7.38 -27.91 2.01
CA HIS A 58 8.43 -28.46 1.14
C HIS A 58 8.14 -29.94 0.86
N PRO A 59 8.20 -30.42 -0.40
CA PRO A 59 7.81 -31.80 -0.75
C PRO A 59 8.54 -32.91 0.02
N GLN A 60 9.78 -32.66 0.43
CA GLN A 60 10.61 -33.64 1.13
C GLN A 60 10.82 -33.32 2.61
N ALA A 61 10.77 -32.03 2.99
CA ALA A 61 11.08 -31.58 4.35
C ALA A 61 9.83 -31.27 5.17
N GLY A 62 8.63 -31.36 4.59
CA GLY A 62 7.38 -30.99 5.26
C GLY A 62 7.25 -29.48 5.45
N THR A 63 6.59 -29.05 6.50
CA THR A 63 6.38 -27.63 6.79
C THR A 63 7.66 -26.98 7.30
N ILE A 64 8.13 -25.95 6.62
CA ILE A 64 9.34 -25.20 6.98
C ILE A 64 9.03 -23.71 7.13
N PRO A 65 9.77 -22.98 8.00
CA PRO A 65 9.56 -21.55 8.19
C PRO A 65 9.89 -20.75 6.92
N CYS A 66 9.10 -19.71 6.70
CA CYS A 66 9.29 -18.74 5.61
C CYS A 66 9.18 -17.33 6.19
N VAL A 67 10.16 -16.49 5.88
CA VAL A 67 10.16 -15.07 6.24
C VAL A 67 10.24 -14.27 4.96
N LEU A 68 9.31 -13.32 4.81
CA LEU A 68 9.29 -12.34 3.72
C LEU A 68 9.62 -10.98 4.31
N THR A 69 10.63 -10.31 3.78
CA THR A 69 10.93 -8.92 4.11
C THR A 69 10.67 -8.06 2.88
N TRP A 70 9.74 -7.14 3.02
CA TRP A 70 9.38 -6.18 2.00
C TRP A 70 9.99 -4.83 2.32
N THR A 71 10.65 -4.22 1.35
CA THR A 71 11.08 -2.83 1.43
C THR A 71 10.42 -2.05 0.30
N LEU A 72 9.71 -0.99 0.64
CA LEU A 72 9.02 -0.10 -0.28
C LEU A 72 9.71 1.26 -0.27
N ASP A 73 10.22 1.68 -1.43
CA ASP A 73 10.83 2.99 -1.65
C ASP A 73 9.93 3.82 -2.55
N PHE A 74 9.31 4.89 -2.03
CA PHE A 74 8.52 5.84 -2.81
C PHE A 74 9.46 6.78 -3.55
N VAL A 75 9.73 6.46 -4.82
CA VAL A 75 10.83 7.05 -5.61
C VAL A 75 10.46 8.42 -6.16
N ASP A 76 9.25 8.55 -6.67
CA ASP A 76 8.70 9.78 -7.22
C ASP A 76 7.19 9.85 -6.94
N GLU A 77 6.47 10.80 -7.52
CA GLU A 77 5.04 11.04 -7.26
C GLU A 77 4.12 9.91 -7.74
N THR A 78 4.63 8.98 -8.53
CA THR A 78 3.84 7.92 -9.16
C THR A 78 4.41 6.52 -9.01
N ASN A 79 5.70 6.38 -8.69
CA ASN A 79 6.40 5.09 -8.69
C ASN A 79 6.90 4.72 -7.30
N VAL A 80 6.66 3.46 -6.94
CA VAL A 80 7.24 2.79 -5.76
C VAL A 80 8.09 1.62 -6.21
N SER A 81 9.33 1.56 -5.74
CA SER A 81 10.21 0.39 -5.89
C SER A 81 9.96 -0.56 -4.73
N ILE A 82 9.78 -1.83 -5.02
CA ILE A 82 9.53 -2.88 -4.04
C ILE A 82 10.66 -3.90 -4.13
N LEU A 83 11.38 -4.07 -3.02
CA LEU A 83 12.36 -5.14 -2.84
C LEU A 83 11.75 -6.21 -1.94
N LEU A 84 11.72 -7.44 -2.41
CA LEU A 84 11.31 -8.61 -1.66
C LEU A 84 12.49 -9.53 -1.40
N GLU A 85 12.79 -9.76 -0.13
CA GLU A 85 13.76 -10.74 0.34
C GLU A 85 13.02 -11.92 0.98
N ILE A 86 13.38 -13.13 0.57
CA ILE A 86 12.74 -14.37 1.00
C ILE A 86 13.76 -15.25 1.70
N VAL A 87 13.43 -15.70 2.92
CA VAL A 87 14.22 -16.71 3.64
C VAL A 87 13.34 -17.91 3.94
N THR A 88 13.69 -19.07 3.40
CA THR A 88 12.91 -20.30 3.55
C THR A 88 13.79 -21.39 4.15
N GLY A 89 13.35 -21.98 5.29
CA GLY A 89 14.13 -22.99 6.00
C GLY A 89 15.52 -22.49 6.44
N GLY A 90 15.68 -21.19 6.67
CA GLY A 90 16.95 -20.55 7.01
C GLY A 90 17.87 -20.26 5.82
N GLN A 91 17.42 -20.53 4.60
CA GLN A 91 18.18 -20.24 3.37
C GLN A 91 17.61 -18.99 2.70
N ALA A 92 18.44 -17.97 2.48
CA ALA A 92 18.08 -16.79 1.71
C ALA A 92 17.96 -17.15 0.22
N GLN A 93 16.90 -16.67 -0.42
CA GLN A 93 16.70 -16.75 -1.85
C GLN A 93 17.24 -15.48 -2.53
N GLN A 94 17.33 -15.49 -3.85
CA GLN A 94 17.70 -14.30 -4.59
C GLN A 94 16.63 -13.22 -4.38
N PRO A 95 16.99 -12.00 -3.98
CA PRO A 95 16.05 -10.89 -3.86
C PRO A 95 15.32 -10.62 -5.17
N GLN A 96 14.06 -10.21 -5.07
CA GLN A 96 13.23 -9.81 -6.20
C GLN A 96 12.95 -8.32 -6.10
N GLU A 97 13.14 -7.62 -7.21
CA GLU A 97 12.83 -6.20 -7.32
C GLU A 97 11.75 -5.99 -8.37
N MET A 98 10.79 -5.12 -8.05
CA MET A 98 9.75 -4.70 -8.96
C MET A 98 9.45 -3.21 -8.78
N THR A 99 8.95 -2.58 -9.82
CA THR A 99 8.45 -1.20 -9.74
C THR A 99 6.96 -1.21 -10.03
N CYS A 100 6.20 -0.64 -9.11
CA CYS A 100 4.76 -0.49 -9.23
C CYS A 100 4.40 1.00 -9.31
N THR A 101 3.20 1.30 -9.76
CA THR A 101 2.65 2.65 -9.62
C THR A 101 1.88 2.77 -8.31
N TYR A 102 1.73 4.01 -7.83
CA TYR A 102 0.91 4.26 -6.65
C TYR A 102 0.14 5.58 -6.76
N THR A 103 -0.91 5.69 -5.96
CA THR A 103 -1.61 6.95 -5.67
C THR A 103 -1.63 7.18 -4.17
N TYR A 104 -1.62 8.47 -3.75
CA TYR A 104 -1.66 8.82 -2.34
C TYR A 104 -2.23 10.22 -2.14
N ASP A 105 -3.13 10.39 -1.16
CA ASP A 105 -3.84 11.64 -0.89
C ASP A 105 -3.35 12.39 0.37
N GLY A 106 -2.29 11.91 1.00
CA GLY A 106 -1.75 12.41 2.26
C GLY A 106 -2.12 11.56 3.48
N HIS A 107 -3.04 10.61 3.32
CA HIS A 107 -3.50 9.70 4.37
C HIS A 107 -3.68 8.27 3.85
N LYS A 108 -4.37 8.10 2.73
CA LYS A 108 -4.63 6.81 2.08
C LYS A 108 -3.91 6.73 0.76
N GLY A 109 -3.48 5.53 0.42
CA GLY A 109 -2.85 5.25 -0.85
C GLY A 109 -3.22 3.87 -1.38
N GLU A 110 -2.82 3.64 -2.59
CA GLU A 110 -3.03 2.40 -3.31
C GLU A 110 -1.79 2.11 -4.15
N ILE A 111 -1.26 0.91 -4.02
CA ILE A 111 -0.20 0.39 -4.90
C ILE A 111 -0.88 -0.42 -6.00
N ILE A 112 -0.50 -0.16 -7.23
CA ILE A 112 -1.07 -0.77 -8.41
C ILE A 112 0.02 -1.58 -9.09
N SER A 113 -0.14 -2.89 -9.11
CA SER A 113 0.75 -3.82 -9.81
C SER A 113 0.03 -4.50 -10.96
N GLU A 114 0.77 -4.89 -12.00
CA GLU A 114 0.25 -5.65 -13.12
C GLU A 114 1.10 -6.90 -13.30
N GLU A 115 0.45 -8.06 -13.26
CA GLU A 115 1.08 -9.36 -13.49
C GLU A 115 0.18 -10.17 -14.44
N ASP A 116 0.76 -10.70 -15.52
CA ASP A 116 0.06 -11.53 -16.52
C ASP A 116 -1.22 -10.88 -17.13
N GLY A 117 -1.28 -9.54 -17.15
CA GLY A 117 -2.42 -8.77 -17.65
C GLY A 117 -3.56 -8.62 -16.62
N GLU A 118 -3.36 -9.06 -15.39
CA GLU A 118 -4.22 -8.77 -14.26
C GLU A 118 -3.68 -7.58 -13.46
N VAL A 119 -4.55 -6.64 -13.14
CA VAL A 119 -4.21 -5.46 -12.32
C VAL A 119 -4.66 -5.72 -10.89
N GLN A 120 -3.72 -5.64 -9.96
CA GLN A 120 -3.98 -5.75 -8.53
C GLN A 120 -3.89 -4.38 -7.89
N HIS A 121 -4.78 -4.12 -6.94
CA HIS A 121 -4.91 -2.88 -6.19
C HIS A 121 -4.75 -3.15 -4.70
N ASP A 122 -3.64 -2.73 -4.13
CA ASP A 122 -3.32 -2.94 -2.72
C ASP A 122 -3.44 -1.62 -1.95
N VAL A 123 -4.54 -1.46 -1.20
CA VAL A 123 -4.86 -0.23 -0.48
C VAL A 123 -4.15 -0.20 0.87
N PHE A 124 -3.63 0.97 1.25
CA PHE A 124 -3.02 1.21 2.55
C PHE A 124 -3.47 2.55 3.16
N GLU A 125 -3.38 2.65 4.48
CA GLU A 125 -3.66 3.86 5.24
C GLU A 125 -2.51 4.11 6.21
N ILE A 126 -1.91 5.31 6.16
CA ILE A 126 -0.76 5.66 7.00
C ILE A 126 -1.22 6.24 8.32
N ASP A 127 -0.67 5.72 9.40
CA ASP A 127 -0.66 6.37 10.71
C ASP A 127 0.52 7.36 10.76
N PRO A 128 0.28 8.67 10.65
CA PRO A 128 1.35 9.66 10.61
C PRO A 128 2.05 9.85 11.96
N VAL A 129 1.40 9.45 13.06
CA VAL A 129 1.94 9.55 14.43
C VAL A 129 2.96 8.45 14.67
N ASN A 130 2.56 7.20 14.40
CA ASN A 130 3.42 6.03 14.60
C ASN A 130 4.32 5.75 13.40
N ARG A 131 4.09 6.42 12.26
CA ARG A 131 4.78 6.20 10.99
C ARG A 131 4.73 4.73 10.58
N THR A 132 3.51 4.21 10.51
CA THR A 132 3.21 2.84 10.11
C THR A 132 2.05 2.81 9.15
N PHE A 133 1.98 1.76 8.35
CA PHE A 133 0.77 1.35 7.64
C PHE A 133 0.71 -0.17 7.54
N SER A 134 -0.45 -0.70 7.23
CA SER A 134 -0.64 -2.13 6.98
C SER A 134 -1.18 -2.35 5.58
N ILE A 135 -0.64 -3.38 4.93
CA ILE A 135 -1.04 -3.80 3.58
C ILE A 135 -1.01 -5.33 3.50
N ASP A 136 -1.95 -5.94 2.76
CA ASP A 136 -2.00 -7.40 2.56
C ASP A 136 -1.19 -7.75 1.30
N LEU A 137 0.10 -8.06 1.48
CA LEU A 137 0.97 -8.47 0.39
C LEU A 137 1.14 -9.99 0.38
N ARG A 138 0.94 -10.58 -0.78
CA ARG A 138 1.04 -12.03 -0.99
C ARG A 138 1.88 -12.33 -2.22
N ILE A 139 2.62 -13.44 -2.12
CA ILE A 139 3.37 -13.97 -3.25
C ILE A 139 2.94 -15.42 -3.51
N THR A 140 3.01 -15.81 -4.75
CA THR A 140 2.93 -17.21 -5.10
C THR A 140 4.34 -17.79 -5.11
N THR A 141 4.61 -18.75 -4.26
CA THR A 141 5.87 -19.48 -4.23
C THR A 141 5.61 -20.96 -4.46
N GLY A 142 6.57 -21.69 -4.98
CA GLY A 142 6.39 -23.12 -5.19
C GLY A 142 7.72 -23.84 -5.25
N PHE A 143 7.85 -24.91 -4.47
CA PHE A 143 8.91 -25.89 -4.63
C PHE A 143 8.61 -26.88 -5.78
N SER A 144 7.40 -26.86 -6.33
CA SER A 144 7.03 -27.53 -7.56
C SER A 144 5.98 -26.69 -8.32
N GLN A 145 6.07 -26.73 -9.66
CA GLN A 145 5.09 -26.06 -10.53
C GLN A 145 3.68 -26.66 -10.40
N GLU A 146 3.58 -27.88 -9.86
CA GLU A 146 2.30 -28.61 -9.70
C GLU A 146 1.53 -28.19 -8.44
N ASN A 147 2.16 -27.48 -7.50
CA ASN A 147 1.55 -27.12 -6.22
C ASN A 147 2.02 -25.74 -5.75
N PRO A 148 1.60 -24.66 -6.42
CA PRO A 148 1.92 -23.30 -6.00
C PRO A 148 1.27 -23.02 -4.64
N GLN A 149 2.00 -22.32 -3.77
CA GLN A 149 1.52 -21.91 -2.45
C GLN A 149 1.49 -20.41 -2.38
N VAL A 150 0.40 -19.85 -1.85
CA VAL A 150 0.30 -18.43 -1.56
C VAL A 150 0.84 -18.19 -0.16
N VAL A 151 1.83 -17.32 -0.05
CA VAL A 151 2.48 -16.93 1.21
C VAL A 151 2.41 -15.42 1.34
N GLY A 152 2.17 -14.95 2.55
CA GLY A 152 2.00 -13.54 2.85
C GLY A 152 0.69 -13.30 3.59
N GLY A 153 0.37 -12.05 3.77
CA GLY A 153 -0.82 -11.61 4.49
C GLY A 153 -0.68 -10.17 4.99
N PRO A 154 -1.61 -9.72 5.84
CA PRO A 154 -1.52 -8.39 6.42
C PRO A 154 -0.17 -8.17 7.10
N THR A 155 0.58 -7.20 6.61
CA THR A 155 1.93 -6.88 7.09
C THR A 155 1.98 -5.42 7.49
N THR A 156 2.48 -5.13 8.69
CA THR A 156 2.69 -3.76 9.15
C THR A 156 4.07 -3.28 8.72
N PHE A 157 4.07 -2.14 8.05
CA PHE A 157 5.27 -1.44 7.59
C PHE A 157 5.63 -0.31 8.55
N HIS A 158 6.93 -0.16 8.78
CA HIS A 158 7.51 0.93 9.56
C HIS A 158 8.42 1.76 8.67
N GLN A 159 8.38 3.08 8.84
CA GLN A 159 9.29 3.96 8.12
C GLN A 159 10.73 3.74 8.58
N ILE A 160 11.63 3.43 7.65
CA ILE A 160 13.07 3.20 7.93
C ILE A 160 13.96 4.34 7.43
N ARG A 161 13.49 5.15 6.47
CA ARG A 161 14.19 6.32 5.95
C ARG A 161 13.20 7.44 5.58
N LYS A 162 13.60 8.67 5.83
CA LYS A 162 12.94 9.91 5.37
C LYS A 162 13.60 10.40 4.12
#